data_b34a38717f9fa7be591b28d576c2dd44
#
_entry.id   b34a38717f9fa7be591b28d576c2dd44
#
_cell.length_a   1.000
_cell.length_b   1.000
_cell.length_c   1.000
_cell.angle_alpha   90.00
_cell.angle_beta   90.00
_cell.angle_gamma   90.00
#
_symmetry.space_group_name_H-M   'P 1'
#
loop_
_entity.id
_entity.type
_entity.pdbx_description
1 polymer ?
#
loop_
_entity_poly.entity_id
_entity_poly.type
_entity_poly.pdbx_seq_one_letter_code
_entity_poly.pdbx_strand_id
1 'polypeptide(L)'
;MRLNLVGVEGIPMVQPGDDLADLILGALTQTGEELVDDDVIVLAQKVVSKAEDRYLDLRTVVPTEEACRLAAEVDKDPRKVQAILDESNEVVRKREGVLIVEHRLGFVQANAGIDQSNISHEDDDEDNLCLLLPIDSDASARALRDEIKRRTGVTVGVVINDSLGRAWRNGTLGLAIGVAGFTALENYVGETDIYGRELVVTAVAAADEMAAAASLVMGQTSEKTPVVLVRGYKPREPEDSALQGVQPLIRDKDVDLFR
;
A
#
# COMPACT_ATOMS: atom_id res chain seq x y z
N MET A 1 23.75 -7.99 9.99
CA MET A 1 22.41 -7.37 10.13
C MET A 1 21.40 -8.48 10.44
N ARG A 2 20.44 -8.26 11.30
CA ARG A 2 19.37 -9.20 11.62
C ARG A 2 18.04 -8.43 11.52
N LEU A 3 17.09 -8.97 10.77
CA LEU A 3 15.73 -8.43 10.68
C LEU A 3 14.78 -9.30 11.47
N ASN A 4 13.91 -8.68 12.26
CA ASN A 4 12.79 -9.31 12.92
C ASN A 4 11.51 -8.72 12.32
N LEU A 5 10.57 -9.59 11.93
CA LEU A 5 9.23 -9.21 11.52
C LEU A 5 8.25 -9.79 12.54
N VAL A 6 7.52 -8.93 13.21
CA VAL A 6 6.57 -9.29 14.26
C VAL A 6 5.18 -8.87 13.83
N GLY A 7 4.27 -9.83 13.65
CA GLY A 7 2.86 -9.54 13.44
C GLY A 7 2.25 -8.94 14.71
N VAL A 8 1.63 -7.78 14.58
CA VAL A 8 0.97 -7.11 15.70
C VAL A 8 -0.44 -7.67 15.82
N GLU A 9 -0.63 -8.57 16.80
CA GLU A 9 -1.91 -9.20 17.06
C GLU A 9 -2.84 -8.27 17.87
N GLY A 10 -4.14 -8.52 17.81
CA GLY A 10 -5.12 -7.79 18.62
C GLY A 10 -5.61 -6.47 18.03
N ILE A 11 -5.24 -6.14 16.79
CA ILE A 11 -5.86 -5.02 16.08
C ILE A 11 -7.36 -5.33 15.86
N PRO A 12 -8.27 -4.49 16.36
CA PRO A 12 -9.70 -4.72 16.19
C PRO A 12 -10.14 -4.52 14.74
N MET A 13 -11.40 -4.82 14.45
CA MET A 13 -11.99 -4.50 13.16
C MET A 13 -12.10 -2.98 13.01
N VAL A 14 -11.24 -2.42 12.17
CA VAL A 14 -11.14 -0.96 11.96
C VAL A 14 -12.42 -0.41 11.33
N GLN A 15 -12.90 0.70 11.89
CA GLN A 15 -14.10 1.43 11.47
C GLN A 15 -13.72 2.83 10.96
N PRO A 16 -14.60 3.48 10.18
CA PRO A 16 -14.41 4.87 9.79
C PRO A 16 -14.20 5.80 10.99
N GLY A 17 -13.13 6.60 10.93
CA GLY A 17 -12.77 7.54 11.99
C GLY A 17 -11.92 6.98 13.13
N ASP A 18 -11.60 5.68 13.09
CA ASP A 18 -10.71 5.10 14.10
C ASP A 18 -9.30 5.72 14.06
N ASP A 19 -8.74 5.91 15.24
CA ASP A 19 -7.37 6.37 15.42
C ASP A 19 -6.39 5.19 15.31
N LEU A 20 -5.80 5.04 14.14
CA LEU A 20 -4.86 3.94 13.86
C LEU A 20 -3.64 3.95 14.78
N ALA A 21 -3.15 5.12 15.20
CA ALA A 21 -2.03 5.19 16.13
C ALA A 21 -2.42 4.59 17.50
N ASP A 22 -3.62 4.90 17.99
CA ASP A 22 -4.14 4.37 19.25
C ASP A 22 -4.29 2.85 19.18
N LEU A 23 -4.90 2.34 18.11
CA LEU A 23 -5.10 0.90 17.92
C LEU A 23 -3.76 0.15 17.85
N ILE A 24 -2.79 0.68 17.12
CA ILE A 24 -1.46 0.07 16.95
C ILE A 24 -0.68 0.07 18.27
N LEU A 25 -0.61 1.22 18.95
CA LEU A 25 0.10 1.34 20.21
C LEU A 25 -0.54 0.48 21.31
N GLY A 26 -1.88 0.40 21.34
CA GLY A 26 -2.62 -0.49 22.24
C GLY A 26 -2.30 -1.96 21.99
N ALA A 27 -2.29 -2.39 20.74
CA ALA A 27 -1.97 -3.76 20.35
C ALA A 27 -0.49 -4.12 20.63
N LEU A 28 0.46 -3.23 20.35
CA LEU A 28 1.86 -3.41 20.71
C LEU A 28 2.05 -3.61 22.21
N THR A 29 1.38 -2.80 23.03
CA THR A 29 1.40 -2.96 24.48
C THR A 29 0.89 -4.32 24.93
N GLN A 30 -0.20 -4.81 24.33
CA GLN A 30 -0.80 -6.12 24.66
C GLN A 30 0.11 -7.28 24.26
N THR A 31 0.86 -7.16 23.19
CA THR A 31 1.82 -8.18 22.73
C THR A 31 3.19 -8.08 23.40
N GLY A 32 3.40 -7.07 24.25
CA GLY A 32 4.65 -6.86 24.97
C GLY A 32 5.79 -6.30 24.11
N GLU A 33 5.45 -5.71 22.95
CA GLU A 33 6.39 -5.03 22.07
C GLU A 33 6.43 -3.54 22.40
N GLU A 34 7.63 -2.99 22.53
CA GLU A 34 7.89 -1.55 22.67
C GLU A 34 8.57 -1.04 21.41
N LEU A 35 8.13 0.11 20.90
CA LEU A 35 8.77 0.76 19.75
C LEU A 35 10.14 1.33 20.16
N VAL A 36 11.08 1.23 19.24
CA VAL A 36 12.38 1.90 19.33
C VAL A 36 12.64 2.70 18.05
N ASP A 37 13.56 3.66 18.11
CA ASP A 37 13.95 4.42 16.94
C ASP A 37 14.43 3.49 15.82
N ASP A 38 14.14 3.87 14.57
CA ASP A 38 14.40 3.12 13.34
C ASP A 38 13.52 1.86 13.14
N ASP A 39 12.57 1.55 14.02
CA ASP A 39 11.54 0.55 13.71
C ASP A 39 10.72 1.01 12.52
N VAL A 40 10.22 0.06 11.72
CA VAL A 40 9.28 0.35 10.64
C VAL A 40 7.96 -0.37 10.89
N ILE A 41 6.87 0.37 10.81
CA ILE A 41 5.51 -0.16 10.92
C ILE A 41 4.95 -0.31 9.51
N VAL A 42 4.63 -1.54 9.12
CA VAL A 42 4.00 -1.83 7.83
C VAL A 42 2.53 -2.15 8.07
N LEU A 43 1.64 -1.41 7.39
CA LEU A 43 0.19 -1.57 7.49
C LEU A 43 -0.39 -2.09 6.18
N ALA A 44 -1.35 -3.00 6.26
CA ALA A 44 -2.20 -3.31 5.10
C ALA A 44 -3.04 -2.07 4.73
N GLN A 45 -3.13 -1.75 3.43
CA GLN A 45 -3.88 -0.57 2.96
C GLN A 45 -5.33 -0.55 3.44
N LYS A 46 -5.97 -1.73 3.57
CA LYS A 46 -7.38 -1.84 3.95
C LYS A 46 -7.69 -1.19 5.31
N VAL A 47 -6.81 -1.31 6.30
CA VAL A 47 -7.07 -0.68 7.60
C VAL A 47 -6.96 0.84 7.53
N VAL A 48 -6.08 1.36 6.67
CA VAL A 48 -5.98 2.80 6.41
C VAL A 48 -7.21 3.29 5.67
N SER A 49 -7.58 2.62 4.58
CA SER A 49 -8.77 2.97 3.79
C SER A 49 -10.06 2.93 4.61
N LYS A 50 -10.20 1.94 5.51
CA LYS A 50 -11.35 1.85 6.43
C LYS A 50 -11.39 3.03 7.40
N ALA A 51 -10.27 3.33 8.06
CA ALA A 51 -10.19 4.45 8.99
C ALA A 51 -10.49 5.80 8.31
N GLU A 52 -10.11 5.95 7.04
CA GLU A 52 -10.37 7.14 6.22
C GLU A 52 -11.74 7.15 5.54
N ASP A 53 -12.63 6.18 5.85
CA ASP A 53 -13.96 6.06 5.26
C ASP A 53 -13.94 6.04 3.72
N ARG A 54 -13.02 5.26 3.14
CA ARG A 54 -12.91 5.10 1.69
C ARG A 54 -13.91 4.10 1.12
N TYR A 55 -15.01 3.89 1.79
CA TYR A 55 -16.10 3.03 1.30
C TYR A 55 -16.85 3.68 0.14
N LEU A 56 -17.23 2.87 -0.84
CA LEU A 56 -18.05 3.26 -1.97
C LEU A 56 -19.23 2.29 -2.13
N ASP A 57 -20.43 2.81 -2.06
CA ASP A 57 -21.66 2.07 -2.39
C ASP A 57 -21.93 2.16 -3.90
N LEU A 58 -21.78 1.04 -4.60
CA LEU A 58 -22.00 0.96 -6.04
C LEU A 58 -23.44 1.35 -6.47
N ARG A 59 -24.44 1.33 -5.57
CA ARG A 59 -25.80 1.80 -5.86
C ARG A 59 -25.85 3.30 -6.10
N THR A 60 -24.86 4.04 -5.61
CA THR A 60 -24.77 5.49 -5.82
C THR A 60 -24.01 5.85 -7.10
N VAL A 61 -23.38 4.86 -7.74
CA VAL A 61 -22.56 5.07 -8.94
C VAL A 61 -23.43 5.03 -10.19
N VAL A 62 -23.35 6.07 -11.02
CA VAL A 62 -24.01 6.15 -12.32
C VAL A 62 -22.99 5.92 -13.42
N PRO A 63 -23.00 4.76 -14.11
CA PRO A 63 -22.01 4.46 -15.13
C PRO A 63 -22.19 5.33 -16.38
N THR A 64 -21.08 5.80 -16.93
CA THR A 64 -21.02 6.46 -18.23
C THR A 64 -21.16 5.47 -19.38
N GLU A 65 -21.38 5.96 -20.61
CA GLU A 65 -21.37 5.12 -21.82
C GLU A 65 -20.03 4.38 -21.99
N GLU A 66 -18.93 5.03 -21.66
CA GLU A 66 -17.60 4.41 -21.70
C GLU A 66 -17.49 3.27 -20.70
N ALA A 67 -17.94 3.48 -19.47
CA ALA A 67 -17.95 2.43 -18.44
C ALA A 67 -18.82 1.25 -18.87
N CYS A 68 -19.99 1.48 -19.46
CA CYS A 68 -20.86 0.42 -19.96
C CYS A 68 -20.20 -0.37 -21.10
N ARG A 69 -19.54 0.31 -22.04
CA ARG A 69 -18.80 -0.32 -23.14
C ARG A 69 -17.65 -1.19 -22.63
N LEU A 70 -16.82 -0.63 -21.76
CA LEU A 70 -15.70 -1.38 -21.16
C LEU A 70 -16.18 -2.56 -20.31
N ALA A 71 -17.26 -2.38 -19.55
CA ALA A 71 -17.85 -3.43 -18.74
C ALA A 71 -18.29 -4.65 -19.59
N ALA A 72 -18.91 -4.39 -20.73
CA ALA A 72 -19.29 -5.44 -21.68
C ALA A 72 -18.08 -6.16 -22.29
N GLU A 73 -16.95 -5.45 -22.52
CA GLU A 73 -15.72 -6.03 -23.06
C GLU A 73 -14.99 -6.92 -22.04
N VAL A 74 -15.11 -6.63 -20.74
CA VAL A 74 -14.36 -7.33 -19.68
C VAL A 74 -15.24 -8.17 -18.76
N ASP A 75 -16.53 -8.30 -19.06
CA ASP A 75 -17.53 -9.03 -18.26
C ASP A 75 -17.54 -8.61 -16.78
N LYS A 76 -17.78 -7.31 -16.54
CA LYS A 76 -17.87 -6.69 -15.21
C LYS A 76 -19.13 -5.84 -15.05
N ASP A 77 -19.50 -5.60 -13.79
CA ASP A 77 -20.53 -4.61 -13.46
C ASP A 77 -20.13 -3.21 -13.94
N PRO A 78 -20.96 -2.52 -14.75
CA PRO A 78 -20.66 -1.17 -15.24
C PRO A 78 -20.41 -0.15 -14.13
N ARG A 79 -21.07 -0.28 -12.98
CA ARG A 79 -20.89 0.60 -11.82
C ARG A 79 -19.48 0.42 -11.23
N LYS A 80 -19.00 -0.82 -11.15
CA LYS A 80 -17.66 -1.12 -10.70
C LYS A 80 -16.60 -0.63 -11.70
N VAL A 81 -16.88 -0.75 -13.01
CA VAL A 81 -15.99 -0.19 -14.04
C VAL A 81 -15.94 1.33 -13.94
N GLN A 82 -17.09 1.99 -13.70
CA GLN A 82 -17.08 3.44 -13.46
C GLN A 82 -16.23 3.82 -12.26
N ALA A 83 -16.37 3.14 -11.12
CA ALA A 83 -15.53 3.38 -9.94
C ALA A 83 -14.03 3.19 -10.25
N ILE A 84 -13.66 2.18 -11.06
CA ILE A 84 -12.29 1.97 -11.49
C ILE A 84 -11.80 3.16 -12.35
N LEU A 85 -12.61 3.64 -13.28
CA LEU A 85 -12.25 4.79 -14.13
C LEU A 85 -12.11 6.07 -13.32
N ASP A 86 -12.97 6.30 -12.34
CA ASP A 86 -12.94 7.49 -11.47
C ASP A 86 -11.67 7.54 -10.61
N GLU A 87 -11.08 6.39 -10.28
CA GLU A 87 -9.81 6.29 -9.53
C GLU A 87 -8.59 6.16 -10.45
N SER A 88 -8.75 6.28 -11.79
CA SER A 88 -7.68 6.00 -12.75
C SER A 88 -7.36 7.20 -13.64
N ASN A 89 -6.09 7.30 -14.05
CA ASN A 89 -5.64 8.21 -15.10
C ASN A 89 -5.87 7.63 -16.50
N GLU A 90 -5.61 6.31 -16.66
CA GLU A 90 -5.77 5.61 -17.94
C GLU A 90 -5.95 4.10 -17.76
N VAL A 91 -6.55 3.46 -18.78
CA VAL A 91 -6.62 2.00 -18.90
C VAL A 91 -5.42 1.52 -19.71
N VAL A 92 -4.48 0.84 -19.06
CA VAL A 92 -3.22 0.35 -19.67
C VAL A 92 -3.46 -0.94 -20.46
N ARG A 93 -4.18 -1.91 -19.87
CA ARG A 93 -4.50 -3.21 -20.49
C ARG A 93 -5.86 -3.71 -20.00
N LYS A 94 -6.49 -4.56 -20.78
CA LYS A 94 -7.77 -5.17 -20.40
C LYS A 94 -7.88 -6.59 -20.92
N ARG A 95 -8.60 -7.42 -20.18
CA ARG A 95 -9.10 -8.74 -20.58
C ARG A 95 -10.33 -9.07 -19.76
N GLU A 96 -11.04 -10.14 -20.11
CA GLU A 96 -12.14 -10.65 -19.32
C GLU A 96 -11.79 -10.74 -17.82
N GLY A 97 -12.63 -10.17 -16.98
CA GLY A 97 -12.49 -10.11 -15.52
C GLY A 97 -11.52 -9.05 -15.00
N VAL A 98 -10.68 -8.40 -15.82
CA VAL A 98 -9.60 -7.52 -15.35
C VAL A 98 -9.42 -6.27 -16.20
N LEU A 99 -9.32 -5.11 -15.53
CA LEU A 99 -8.75 -3.88 -16.05
C LEU A 99 -7.43 -3.61 -15.35
N ILE A 100 -6.34 -3.50 -16.10
CA ILE A 100 -5.08 -2.96 -15.60
C ILE A 100 -5.10 -1.48 -15.90
N VAL A 101 -5.01 -0.67 -14.87
CA VAL A 101 -5.12 0.79 -14.96
C VAL A 101 -3.94 1.45 -14.26
N GLU A 102 -3.61 2.65 -14.67
CA GLU A 102 -2.83 3.55 -13.86
C GLU A 102 -3.76 4.27 -12.90
N HIS A 103 -3.62 3.97 -11.63
CA HIS A 103 -4.33 4.67 -10.57
C HIS A 103 -3.88 6.14 -10.54
N ARG A 104 -4.74 7.06 -10.10
CA ARG A 104 -4.41 8.49 -9.96
C ARG A 104 -3.19 8.80 -9.07
N LEU A 105 -2.81 7.86 -8.19
CA LEU A 105 -1.56 7.91 -7.41
C LEU A 105 -0.32 7.45 -8.19
N GLY A 106 -0.46 7.04 -9.46
CA GLY A 106 0.63 6.63 -10.35
C GLY A 106 0.90 5.13 -10.40
N PHE A 107 0.31 4.33 -9.52
CA PHE A 107 0.50 2.87 -9.53
C PHE A 107 -0.21 2.22 -10.71
N VAL A 108 0.45 1.27 -11.38
CA VAL A 108 -0.19 0.45 -12.43
C VAL A 108 -0.61 -0.88 -11.81
N GLN A 109 -1.92 -1.09 -11.71
CA GLN A 109 -2.48 -2.25 -11.01
C GLN A 109 -3.85 -2.69 -11.55
N ALA A 110 -4.31 -3.86 -11.09
CA ALA A 110 -5.62 -4.37 -11.45
C ALA A 110 -6.75 -3.58 -10.75
N ASN A 111 -7.75 -3.20 -11.51
CA ASN A 111 -9.01 -2.63 -11.02
C ASN A 111 -8.84 -1.42 -10.07
N ALA A 112 -7.80 -0.62 -10.27
CA ALA A 112 -7.46 0.54 -9.42
C ALA A 112 -7.29 0.21 -7.92
N GLY A 113 -6.93 -1.02 -7.57
CA GLY A 113 -6.84 -1.44 -6.17
C GLY A 113 -8.17 -1.48 -5.41
N ILE A 114 -9.30 -1.41 -6.12
CA ILE A 114 -10.62 -1.48 -5.49
C ILE A 114 -10.89 -2.89 -4.99
N ASP A 115 -11.12 -2.99 -3.68
CA ASP A 115 -11.41 -4.24 -2.98
C ASP A 115 -12.90 -4.44 -2.69
N GLN A 116 -13.33 -5.71 -2.69
CA GLN A 116 -14.63 -6.15 -2.17
C GLN A 116 -14.50 -7.22 -1.09
N SER A 117 -13.32 -7.80 -0.91
CA SER A 117 -13.07 -8.82 0.11
C SER A 117 -12.63 -8.20 1.44
N ASN A 118 -13.07 -8.79 2.56
CA ASN A 118 -12.69 -8.37 3.91
C ASN A 118 -13.03 -6.90 4.25
N ILE A 119 -14.10 -6.34 3.68
CA ILE A 119 -14.44 -4.92 3.86
C ILE A 119 -15.67 -4.68 4.73
N SER A 120 -16.65 -5.59 4.77
CA SER A 120 -17.88 -5.43 5.54
C SER A 120 -18.10 -6.54 6.55
N HIS A 121 -18.91 -6.26 7.58
CA HIS A 121 -19.31 -7.21 8.62
C HIS A 121 -20.80 -7.23 8.94
N GLU A 122 -21.55 -6.23 8.53
CA GLU A 122 -22.96 -6.10 8.88
C GLU A 122 -23.78 -5.80 7.64
N ASP A 123 -24.81 -6.62 7.44
CA ASP A 123 -25.93 -6.49 6.51
C ASP A 123 -25.66 -6.61 4.99
N ASP A 124 -25.99 -7.78 4.50
CA ASP A 124 -26.74 -8.12 3.26
C ASP A 124 -26.32 -7.51 1.90
N ASP A 125 -25.26 -6.69 1.76
CA ASP A 125 -24.97 -6.05 0.49
C ASP A 125 -23.48 -6.06 0.11
N GLU A 126 -22.77 -7.16 0.43
CA GLU A 126 -21.35 -7.36 0.07
C GLU A 126 -21.06 -7.10 -1.41
N ASP A 127 -22.05 -7.37 -2.28
CA ASP A 127 -21.90 -7.19 -3.73
C ASP A 127 -21.86 -5.71 -4.16
N ASN A 128 -22.42 -4.80 -3.36
CA ASN A 128 -22.49 -3.38 -3.69
C ASN A 128 -21.49 -2.52 -2.95
N LEU A 129 -20.81 -3.03 -1.93
CA LEU A 129 -19.82 -2.26 -1.19
C LEU A 129 -18.43 -2.51 -1.74
N CYS A 130 -17.69 -1.43 -1.97
CA CYS A 130 -16.28 -1.44 -2.36
C CYS A 130 -15.44 -0.61 -1.39
N LEU A 131 -14.15 -0.91 -1.30
CA LEU A 131 -13.19 -0.11 -0.58
C LEU A 131 -12.13 0.41 -1.56
N LEU A 132 -11.98 1.72 -1.61
CA LEU A 132 -11.01 2.42 -2.45
C LEU A 132 -9.68 2.57 -1.71
N LEU A 133 -8.59 2.84 -2.42
CA LEU A 133 -7.32 3.20 -1.81
C LEU A 133 -7.42 4.53 -1.05
N PRO A 134 -6.50 4.82 -0.10
CA PRO A 134 -6.39 6.13 0.52
C PRO A 134 -6.25 7.24 -0.52
N ILE A 135 -6.75 8.44 -0.22
CA ILE A 135 -6.66 9.58 -1.15
C ILE A 135 -5.21 9.97 -1.43
N ASP A 136 -4.38 9.97 -0.39
CA ASP A 136 -2.93 10.24 -0.44
C ASP A 136 -2.26 9.33 0.59
N SER A 137 -1.79 8.17 0.12
CA SER A 137 -1.20 7.14 0.98
C SER A 137 0.08 7.64 1.67
N ASP A 138 0.86 8.51 1.04
CA ASP A 138 2.05 9.11 1.66
C ASP A 138 1.66 10.09 2.77
N ALA A 139 0.60 10.88 2.58
CA ALA A 139 0.09 11.76 3.63
C ALA A 139 -0.43 10.94 4.83
N SER A 140 -1.14 9.85 4.58
CA SER A 140 -1.61 8.93 5.62
C SER A 140 -0.43 8.31 6.40
N ALA A 141 0.61 7.86 5.69
CA ALA A 141 1.82 7.33 6.31
C ALA A 141 2.54 8.39 7.17
N ARG A 142 2.66 9.63 6.66
CA ARG A 142 3.25 10.75 7.42
C ARG A 142 2.44 11.09 8.67
N ALA A 143 1.12 11.19 8.55
CA ALA A 143 0.23 11.50 9.66
C ALA A 143 0.34 10.45 10.78
N LEU A 144 0.34 9.16 10.43
CA LEU A 144 0.52 8.08 11.38
C LEU A 144 1.89 8.13 12.07
N ARG A 145 2.98 8.30 11.30
CA ARG A 145 4.34 8.46 11.85
C ARG A 145 4.43 9.60 12.86
N ASP A 146 3.91 10.76 12.47
CA ASP A 146 3.99 11.97 13.29
C ASP A 146 3.16 11.82 14.58
N GLU A 147 2.02 11.14 14.51
CA GLU A 147 1.18 10.87 15.67
C GLU A 147 1.83 9.86 16.62
N ILE A 148 2.46 8.81 16.10
CA ILE A 148 3.24 7.86 16.92
C ILE A 148 4.38 8.60 17.62
N LYS A 149 5.15 9.42 16.89
CA LYS A 149 6.22 10.23 17.48
C LYS A 149 5.72 11.18 18.57
N ARG A 150 4.58 11.83 18.34
CA ARG A 150 3.97 12.73 19.32
C ARG A 150 3.59 12.01 20.62
N ARG A 151 3.09 10.76 20.54
CA ARG A 151 2.64 9.98 21.70
C ARG A 151 3.76 9.29 22.45
N THR A 152 4.75 8.78 21.73
CA THR A 152 5.81 7.92 22.29
C THR A 152 7.17 8.59 22.41
N GLY A 153 7.42 9.65 21.63
CA GLY A 153 8.75 10.24 21.45
C GLY A 153 9.65 9.47 20.48
N VAL A 154 9.24 8.28 20.01
CA VAL A 154 10.02 7.40 19.14
C VAL A 154 9.82 7.78 17.68
N THR A 155 10.89 7.76 16.90
CA THR A 155 10.87 8.01 15.45
C THR A 155 10.86 6.68 14.71
N VAL A 156 9.77 6.41 13.99
CA VAL A 156 9.59 5.17 13.20
C VAL A 156 9.44 5.48 11.72
N GLY A 157 9.73 4.48 10.87
CA GLY A 157 9.25 4.47 9.49
C GLY A 157 7.83 3.92 9.41
N VAL A 158 7.08 4.32 8.37
CA VAL A 158 5.75 3.78 8.07
C VAL A 158 5.67 3.39 6.61
N VAL A 159 5.14 2.19 6.34
CA VAL A 159 4.83 1.71 4.99
C VAL A 159 3.36 1.30 4.93
N ILE A 160 2.63 1.81 3.95
CA ILE A 160 1.30 1.30 3.60
C ILE A 160 1.48 0.30 2.46
N ASN A 161 1.08 -0.94 2.72
CA ASN A 161 1.27 -2.09 1.86
C ASN A 161 -0.03 -2.50 1.19
N ASP A 162 0.01 -2.74 -0.12
CA ASP A 162 -1.07 -3.38 -0.86
C ASP A 162 -0.57 -4.64 -1.59
N SER A 163 -1.49 -5.59 -1.83
CA SER A 163 -1.20 -6.86 -2.49
C SER A 163 -1.41 -6.75 -3.99
N LEU A 164 -0.35 -6.52 -4.73
CA LEU A 164 -0.37 -6.24 -6.17
C LEU A 164 0.16 -7.41 -7.01
N GLY A 165 -0.50 -7.66 -8.13
CA GLY A 165 0.07 -8.45 -9.23
C GLY A 165 1.13 -7.62 -9.96
N ARG A 166 2.06 -8.29 -10.62
CA ARG A 166 3.11 -7.63 -11.41
C ARG A 166 3.35 -8.33 -12.73
N ALA A 167 3.92 -7.60 -13.67
CA ALA A 167 4.28 -8.14 -14.96
C ALA A 167 5.18 -9.39 -14.84
N TRP A 168 4.99 -10.35 -15.74
CA TRP A 168 5.85 -11.53 -15.96
C TRP A 168 5.90 -12.55 -14.82
N ARG A 169 5.10 -12.41 -13.78
CA ARG A 169 5.03 -13.36 -12.67
C ARG A 169 3.60 -13.67 -12.24
N ASN A 170 3.35 -14.91 -11.87
CA ASN A 170 2.11 -15.31 -11.21
C ASN A 170 2.15 -14.95 -9.72
N GLY A 171 0.98 -14.74 -9.15
CA GLY A 171 0.78 -14.39 -7.74
C GLY A 171 0.91 -12.89 -7.48
N THR A 172 0.43 -12.48 -6.30
CA THR A 172 0.59 -11.14 -5.76
C THR A 172 1.76 -11.11 -4.78
N LEU A 173 2.25 -9.93 -4.51
CA LEU A 173 3.17 -9.67 -3.41
C LEU A 173 2.83 -8.31 -2.80
N GLY A 174 3.32 -8.05 -1.59
CA GLY A 174 3.22 -6.74 -0.98
C GLY A 174 4.06 -5.73 -1.73
N LEU A 175 3.47 -4.58 -2.05
CA LEU A 175 4.14 -3.41 -2.61
C LEU A 175 3.77 -2.18 -1.80
N ALA A 176 4.73 -1.28 -1.62
CA ALA A 176 4.51 -0.03 -0.93
C ALA A 176 3.69 0.93 -1.80
N ILE A 177 2.57 1.40 -1.26
CA ILE A 177 1.73 2.45 -1.88
C ILE A 177 1.77 3.76 -1.12
N GLY A 178 2.40 3.79 0.05
CA GLY A 178 2.66 4.99 0.86
C GLY A 178 3.84 4.75 1.78
N VAL A 179 4.73 5.73 1.92
CA VAL A 179 5.96 5.64 2.71
C VAL A 179 6.21 6.93 3.48
N ALA A 180 6.66 6.81 4.72
CA ALA A 180 7.11 7.93 5.51
C ALA A 180 8.30 7.55 6.42
N GLY A 181 9.22 8.47 6.61
CA GLY A 181 10.31 8.36 7.58
C GLY A 181 11.60 7.75 7.05
N PHE A 182 11.66 7.29 5.81
CA PHE A 182 12.87 6.79 5.17
C PHE A 182 12.81 6.86 3.64
N THR A 183 13.94 6.61 2.97
CA THR A 183 14.05 6.59 1.51
C THR A 183 13.46 5.30 0.95
N ALA A 184 12.40 5.41 0.12
CA ALA A 184 11.72 4.27 -0.48
C ALA A 184 12.57 3.55 -1.54
N LEU A 185 13.34 4.32 -2.32
CA LEU A 185 14.25 3.85 -3.38
C LEU A 185 15.69 4.23 -3.01
N GLU A 186 16.47 3.28 -2.56
CA GLU A 186 17.89 3.50 -2.23
C GLU A 186 18.74 3.48 -3.49
N ASN A 187 19.41 4.58 -3.78
CA ASN A 187 20.31 4.71 -4.93
C ASN A 187 21.75 4.40 -4.50
N TYR A 188 22.38 3.45 -5.19
CA TYR A 188 23.76 3.01 -4.97
C TYR A 188 24.68 3.38 -6.12
N VAL A 189 24.22 4.21 -7.07
CA VAL A 189 25.07 4.69 -8.19
C VAL A 189 26.23 5.51 -7.61
N GLY A 190 27.46 5.19 -8.05
CA GLY A 190 28.68 5.81 -7.53
C GLY A 190 29.31 5.09 -6.34
N GLU A 191 28.60 4.15 -5.68
CA GLU A 191 29.21 3.26 -4.69
C GLU A 191 30.03 2.15 -5.38
N THR A 192 30.85 1.44 -4.65
CA THR A 192 31.69 0.36 -5.21
C THR A 192 31.18 -1.02 -4.82
N ASP A 193 31.32 -1.97 -5.73
CA ASP A 193 31.12 -3.40 -5.43
C ASP A 193 32.25 -3.96 -4.55
N ILE A 194 32.17 -5.25 -4.19
CA ILE A 194 33.17 -5.93 -3.35
C ILE A 194 34.57 -6.00 -3.97
N TYR A 195 34.71 -5.68 -5.25
CA TYR A 195 35.99 -5.65 -5.97
C TYR A 195 36.44 -4.22 -6.29
N GLY A 196 35.75 -3.20 -5.77
CA GLY A 196 36.09 -1.80 -5.97
C GLY A 196 35.63 -1.23 -7.30
N ARG A 197 34.69 -1.88 -8.04
CA ARG A 197 34.11 -1.36 -9.28
C ARG A 197 32.91 -0.49 -8.96
N GLU A 198 32.84 0.67 -9.59
CA GLU A 198 31.72 1.60 -9.42
C GLU A 198 30.40 1.00 -9.96
N LEU A 199 29.34 1.14 -9.15
CA LEU A 199 27.96 0.77 -9.52
C LEU A 199 27.34 1.87 -10.36
N VAL A 200 26.87 1.56 -11.57
CA VAL A 200 26.37 2.56 -12.53
C VAL A 200 24.85 2.60 -12.69
N VAL A 201 24.11 1.60 -12.18
CA VAL A 201 22.67 1.50 -12.36
C VAL A 201 21.93 0.90 -11.14
N THR A 202 22.65 0.64 -10.04
CA THR A 202 22.05 -0.09 -8.91
C THR A 202 21.17 0.83 -8.08
N ALA A 203 19.89 0.49 -8.02
CA ALA A 203 18.92 1.06 -7.09
C ALA A 203 18.07 -0.07 -6.50
N VAL A 204 17.70 0.06 -5.23
CA VAL A 204 16.93 -0.94 -4.48
C VAL A 204 15.62 -0.34 -4.00
N ALA A 205 14.51 -0.99 -4.31
CA ALA A 205 13.18 -0.61 -3.87
C ALA A 205 12.95 -1.06 -2.41
N ALA A 206 13.65 -0.42 -1.47
CA ALA A 206 13.69 -0.83 -0.07
C ALA A 206 12.30 -0.91 0.58
N ALA A 207 11.41 0.01 0.24
CA ALA A 207 10.05 -0.01 0.77
C ALA A 207 9.22 -1.17 0.20
N ASP A 208 9.41 -1.55 -1.08
CA ASP A 208 8.75 -2.71 -1.67
C ASP A 208 9.28 -4.02 -1.09
N GLU A 209 10.59 -4.14 -0.87
CA GLU A 209 11.17 -5.32 -0.20
C GLU A 209 10.60 -5.49 1.21
N MET A 210 10.42 -4.37 1.92
CA MET A 210 9.84 -4.37 3.27
C MET A 210 8.37 -4.72 3.26
N ALA A 211 7.58 -4.15 2.33
CA ALA A 211 6.17 -4.47 2.13
C ALA A 211 5.99 -5.95 1.78
N ALA A 212 6.82 -6.50 0.87
CA ALA A 212 6.79 -7.91 0.49
C ALA A 212 7.13 -8.84 1.67
N ALA A 213 8.15 -8.50 2.48
CA ALA A 213 8.52 -9.29 3.66
C ALA A 213 7.41 -9.26 4.72
N ALA A 214 6.83 -8.09 5.00
CA ALA A 214 5.73 -7.95 5.94
C ALA A 214 4.46 -8.68 5.46
N SER A 215 4.20 -8.71 4.16
CA SER A 215 3.07 -9.42 3.56
C SER A 215 3.07 -10.92 3.85
N LEU A 216 4.25 -11.55 4.03
CA LEU A 216 4.37 -12.95 4.45
C LEU A 216 3.86 -13.18 5.88
N VAL A 217 3.98 -12.19 6.74
CA VAL A 217 3.51 -12.24 8.14
C VAL A 217 2.04 -11.87 8.24
N MET A 218 1.59 -10.88 7.44
CA MET A 218 0.19 -10.44 7.41
C MET A 218 -0.76 -11.54 6.95
N GLY A 219 -0.30 -12.41 6.04
CA GLY A 219 -1.18 -13.33 5.32
C GLY A 219 -2.06 -12.63 4.29
N GLN A 220 -2.97 -13.40 3.67
CA GLN A 220 -3.82 -12.91 2.58
C GLN A 220 -5.31 -13.24 2.80
N THR A 221 -5.67 -13.96 3.85
CA THR A 221 -7.02 -14.48 4.04
C THR A 221 -7.65 -14.02 5.36
N SER A 222 -7.57 -14.81 6.42
CA SER A 222 -8.28 -14.60 7.68
C SER A 222 -7.33 -14.49 8.89
N GLU A 223 -6.06 -14.21 8.65
CA GLU A 223 -5.02 -14.15 9.68
C GLU A 223 -5.22 -12.98 10.66
N LYS A 224 -5.93 -11.93 10.24
CA LYS A 224 -6.24 -10.75 11.06
C LYS A 224 -5.01 -10.05 11.66
N THR A 225 -3.91 -10.07 10.91
CA THR A 225 -2.64 -9.43 11.29
C THR A 225 -2.30 -8.30 10.31
N PRO A 226 -3.06 -7.18 10.30
CA PRO A 226 -2.91 -6.13 9.29
C PRO A 226 -1.72 -5.21 9.54
N VAL A 227 -1.01 -5.37 10.64
CA VAL A 227 0.14 -4.56 11.04
C VAL A 227 1.32 -5.45 11.35
N VAL A 228 2.49 -5.10 10.84
CA VAL A 228 3.76 -5.78 11.10
C VAL A 228 4.80 -4.77 11.56
N LEU A 229 5.44 -5.06 12.68
CA LEU A 229 6.61 -4.35 13.17
C LEU A 229 7.86 -4.98 12.54
N VAL A 230 8.66 -4.17 11.84
CA VAL A 230 9.95 -4.56 11.27
C VAL A 230 11.06 -3.89 12.05
N ARG A 231 11.94 -4.67 12.64
CA ARG A 231 13.05 -4.21 13.47
C ARG A 231 14.39 -4.71 12.97
N GLY A 232 15.39 -3.82 13.03
CA GLY A 232 16.78 -4.16 12.69
C GLY A 232 17.17 -3.80 11.26
N TYR A 233 16.27 -3.23 10.46
CA TYR A 233 16.61 -2.47 9.28
C TYR A 233 17.24 -1.13 9.71
N LYS A 234 18.12 -0.61 8.88
CA LYS A 234 18.67 0.74 9.06
C LYS A 234 18.25 1.57 7.86
N PRO A 235 17.12 2.27 7.98
CA PRO A 235 16.64 3.10 6.89
C PRO A 235 17.66 4.18 6.53
N ARG A 236 17.80 4.46 5.24
CA ARG A 236 18.52 5.66 4.79
C ARG A 236 17.58 6.87 4.90
N GLU A 237 18.08 7.94 5.46
CA GLU A 237 17.38 9.22 5.43
C GLU A 237 17.34 9.73 3.98
N PRO A 238 16.22 10.30 3.53
CA PRO A 238 16.15 10.89 2.21
C PRO A 238 17.08 12.11 2.13
N GLU A 239 17.99 12.09 1.16
CA GLU A 239 18.93 13.19 0.89
C GLU A 239 18.22 14.47 0.47
N ASP A 240 17.04 14.36 -0.16
CA ASP A 240 16.18 15.45 -0.58
C ASP A 240 14.74 15.18 -0.13
N SER A 241 14.06 16.22 0.37
CA SER A 241 12.65 16.15 0.73
C SER A 241 11.74 15.77 -0.47
N ALA A 242 12.17 16.06 -1.69
CA ALA A 242 11.48 15.64 -2.92
C ALA A 242 11.52 14.12 -3.15
N LEU A 243 12.43 13.39 -2.48
CA LEU A 243 12.54 11.93 -2.55
C LEU A 243 11.76 11.23 -1.41
N GLN A 244 10.97 11.98 -0.66
CA GLN A 244 10.11 11.40 0.37
C GLN A 244 8.87 10.74 -0.26
N GLY A 245 8.41 9.67 0.40
CA GLY A 245 7.24 8.93 -0.05
C GLY A 245 7.55 7.89 -1.12
N VAL A 246 6.51 7.44 -1.79
CA VAL A 246 6.54 6.32 -2.73
C VAL A 246 6.88 6.74 -4.17
N GLN A 247 6.80 8.04 -4.49
CA GLN A 247 7.00 8.55 -5.86
C GLN A 247 8.30 8.08 -6.53
N PRO A 248 9.46 7.98 -5.85
CA PRO A 248 10.68 7.46 -6.46
C PRO A 248 10.58 6.02 -6.98
N LEU A 249 9.62 5.22 -6.49
CA LEU A 249 9.37 3.85 -6.96
C LEU A 249 8.53 3.81 -8.24
N ILE A 250 7.82 4.89 -8.56
CA ILE A 250 6.95 4.97 -9.73
C ILE A 250 7.80 5.32 -10.95
N ARG A 251 7.76 4.44 -11.94
CA ARG A 251 8.51 4.63 -13.19
C ARG A 251 7.87 5.73 -14.04
N ASP A 252 8.71 6.59 -14.60
CA ASP A 252 8.26 7.58 -15.57
C ASP A 252 7.70 6.88 -16.81
N LYS A 253 6.54 7.35 -17.29
CA LYS A 253 5.84 6.79 -18.45
C LYS A 253 6.70 6.73 -19.71
N ASP A 254 7.53 7.75 -19.94
CA ASP A 254 8.33 7.89 -21.17
C ASP A 254 9.46 6.87 -21.25
N VAL A 255 9.84 6.27 -20.12
CA VAL A 255 10.91 5.26 -20.02
C VAL A 255 10.41 3.90 -19.53
N ASP A 256 9.10 3.73 -19.33
CA ASP A 256 8.53 2.45 -18.89
C ASP A 256 8.40 1.47 -20.06
N LEU A 257 9.19 0.39 -20.00
CA LEU A 257 9.18 -0.65 -21.02
C LEU A 257 8.00 -1.65 -20.90
N PHE A 258 7.15 -1.51 -19.89
CA PHE A 258 6.01 -2.42 -19.62
C PHE A 258 4.66 -1.85 -20.06
N ARG A 259 4.64 -0.69 -20.64
CA ARG A 259 3.45 -0.01 -21.20
C ARG A 259 3.15 -0.39 -22.64
#